data_a0a8df9ddaed7906c19d3372cce658de
#
_entry.id   a0a8df9ddaed7906c19d3372cce658de
#
_cell.length_a   1.000
_cell.length_b   1.000
_cell.length_c   1.000
_cell.angle_alpha   90.00
_cell.angle_beta   90.00
_cell.angle_gamma   90.00
#
_symmetry.space_group_name_H-M   'P 1'
#
loop_
_entity.id
_entity.type
_entity.pdbx_description
1 polymer ?
#
loop_
_entity_poly.entity_id
_entity_poly.type
_entity_poly.pdbx_seq_one_letter_code
_entity_poly.pdbx_strand_id
1 'polypeptide(L)'
;YLVDTTLNDGFTSNKDLENYKKKTDIYKLGIEAVRKFIKEYQVTCDWNECGKYFASSQIQDKKILSNFSNTLFKLGFEHNLLEGEKLKKKLGTNFYNLALYTKGGILLHPGKLVRAMINALPNNVQLFENTLLIKWTKKKANIFCDFRYGGITTKKIIFATNGFLKSLGIKTNYNFPITLTASMTRSLTDSEFQLIGE
;
A
#
# COMPACT_ATOMS: atom_id res chain seq x y z
N TYR A 1 -2.96 -0.81 -6.87
CA TYR A 1 -2.75 -2.27 -6.88
C TYR A 1 -1.65 -2.74 -7.82
N LEU A 2 -0.92 -1.85 -8.46
CA LEU A 2 0.26 -2.23 -9.24
C LEU A 2 1.47 -2.39 -8.30
N VAL A 3 2.26 -3.44 -8.54
CA VAL A 3 3.42 -3.75 -7.71
C VAL A 3 4.62 -2.94 -8.20
N ASP A 4 5.17 -2.08 -7.35
CA ASP A 4 6.27 -1.18 -7.73
C ASP A 4 7.59 -1.89 -8.09
N THR A 5 7.78 -3.11 -7.63
CA THR A 5 9.01 -3.90 -7.87
C THR A 5 9.28 -4.23 -9.33
N THR A 6 8.34 -3.96 -10.21
CA THR A 6 8.43 -4.26 -11.64
C THR A 6 9.01 -3.12 -12.49
N LEU A 7 9.22 -1.94 -11.90
CA LEU A 7 9.78 -0.79 -12.65
C LEU A 7 11.23 -1.01 -13.07
N ASN A 8 12.02 -1.68 -12.24
CA ASN A 8 13.46 -1.80 -12.45
C ASN A 8 13.87 -2.98 -13.32
N ASP A 9 13.17 -4.12 -13.24
CA ASP A 9 13.68 -5.38 -13.80
C ASP A 9 13.04 -5.77 -15.13
N GLY A 10 11.94 -5.15 -15.51
CA GLY A 10 11.13 -5.59 -16.65
C GLY A 10 10.66 -7.04 -16.48
N PHE A 11 9.78 -7.48 -17.38
CA PHE A 11 9.40 -8.89 -17.39
C PHE A 11 10.23 -9.60 -18.45
N THR A 12 11.02 -10.57 -18.03
CA THR A 12 11.93 -11.33 -18.88
C THR A 12 11.28 -12.57 -19.46
N SER A 13 10.14 -13.02 -18.90
CA SER A 13 9.45 -14.23 -19.32
C SER A 13 7.91 -14.11 -19.27
N ASN A 14 7.21 -14.95 -20.04
CA ASN A 14 5.75 -15.08 -19.95
C ASN A 14 5.29 -15.51 -18.56
N LYS A 15 6.08 -16.34 -17.86
CA LYS A 15 5.80 -16.77 -16.49
C LYS A 15 5.80 -15.59 -15.50
N ASP A 16 6.68 -14.63 -15.68
CA ASP A 16 6.71 -13.42 -14.86
C ASP A 16 5.47 -12.55 -15.09
N LEU A 17 5.02 -12.43 -16.35
CA LEU A 17 3.78 -11.73 -16.68
C LEU A 17 2.56 -12.38 -16.03
N GLU A 18 2.44 -13.70 -16.09
CA GLU A 18 1.35 -14.44 -15.46
C GLU A 18 1.35 -14.28 -13.93
N ASN A 19 2.53 -14.38 -13.31
CA ASN A 19 2.67 -14.18 -11.86
C ASN A 19 2.29 -12.77 -11.44
N TYR A 20 2.69 -11.77 -12.23
CA TYR A 20 2.32 -10.39 -12.00
C TYR A 20 0.81 -10.18 -12.10
N LYS A 21 0.17 -10.74 -13.14
CA LYS A 21 -1.27 -10.69 -13.30
C LYS A 21 -1.99 -11.31 -12.11
N LYS A 22 -1.60 -12.51 -11.69
CA LYS A 22 -2.18 -13.18 -10.51
C LYS A 22 -2.05 -12.32 -9.24
N LYS A 23 -0.88 -11.73 -8.99
CA LYS A 23 -0.69 -10.82 -7.86
C LYS A 23 -1.60 -9.59 -7.94
N THR A 24 -1.70 -9.00 -9.12
CA THR A 24 -2.56 -7.82 -9.35
C THR A 24 -4.03 -8.15 -9.13
N ASP A 25 -4.49 -9.32 -9.57
CA ASP A 25 -5.86 -9.76 -9.36
C ASP A 25 -6.17 -9.97 -7.86
N ILE A 26 -5.22 -10.50 -7.08
CA ILE A 26 -5.35 -10.61 -5.62
C ILE A 26 -5.46 -9.21 -4.98
N TYR A 27 -4.65 -8.24 -5.42
CA TYR A 27 -4.73 -6.87 -4.90
C TYR A 27 -6.04 -6.17 -5.27
N LYS A 28 -6.57 -6.42 -6.48
CA LYS A 28 -7.90 -5.92 -6.86
C LYS A 28 -8.98 -6.47 -5.92
N LEU A 29 -8.95 -7.78 -5.64
CA LEU A 29 -9.87 -8.39 -4.66
C LEU A 29 -9.75 -7.75 -3.28
N GLY A 30 -8.52 -7.45 -2.83
CA GLY A 30 -8.28 -6.73 -1.57
C GLY A 30 -8.91 -5.33 -1.56
N ILE A 31 -8.75 -4.58 -2.65
CA ILE A 31 -9.37 -3.25 -2.79
C ILE A 31 -10.89 -3.33 -2.78
N GLU A 32 -11.46 -4.29 -3.51
CA GLU A 32 -12.93 -4.49 -3.52
C GLU A 32 -13.46 -4.87 -2.13
N ALA A 33 -12.72 -5.68 -1.37
CA ALA A 33 -13.10 -6.01 0.01
C ALA A 33 -13.13 -4.76 0.90
N VAL A 34 -12.12 -3.88 0.78
CA VAL A 34 -12.09 -2.61 1.53
C VAL A 34 -13.23 -1.68 1.06
N ARG A 35 -13.46 -1.56 -0.25
CA ARG A 35 -14.56 -0.75 -0.80
C ARG A 35 -15.92 -1.23 -0.30
N LYS A 36 -16.13 -2.55 -0.29
CA LYS A 36 -17.36 -3.16 0.26
C LYS A 36 -17.53 -2.83 1.75
N PHE A 37 -16.46 -2.96 2.54
CA PHE A 37 -16.46 -2.62 3.96
C PHE A 37 -16.83 -1.15 4.17
N ILE A 38 -16.19 -0.22 3.44
CA ILE A 38 -16.47 1.22 3.53
C ILE A 38 -17.94 1.50 3.24
N LYS A 39 -18.52 0.87 2.22
CA LYS A 39 -19.92 1.04 1.84
C LYS A 39 -20.87 0.44 2.89
N GLU A 40 -20.59 -0.76 3.38
CA GLU A 40 -21.41 -1.49 4.34
C GLU A 40 -21.50 -0.77 5.68
N TYR A 41 -20.35 -0.28 6.17
CA TYR A 41 -20.24 0.41 7.45
C TYR A 41 -20.27 1.94 7.36
N GLN A 42 -20.56 2.50 6.18
CA GLN A 42 -20.64 3.94 5.90
C GLN A 42 -19.41 4.73 6.40
N VAL A 43 -18.22 4.17 6.17
CA VAL A 43 -16.96 4.71 6.68
C VAL A 43 -16.55 5.98 5.93
N THR A 44 -16.31 7.06 6.65
CA THR A 44 -15.70 8.28 6.10
C THR A 44 -14.19 8.25 6.32
N CYS A 45 -13.43 7.90 5.28
CA CYS A 45 -11.96 7.77 5.33
C CYS A 45 -11.23 8.49 4.20
N ASP A 46 -11.84 9.54 3.65
CA ASP A 46 -11.27 10.36 2.56
C ASP A 46 -10.87 9.49 1.34
N TRP A 47 -11.70 8.52 1.01
CA TRP A 47 -11.48 7.62 -0.12
C TRP A 47 -11.51 8.37 -1.45
N ASN A 48 -10.38 8.37 -2.18
CA ASN A 48 -10.24 9.04 -3.48
C ASN A 48 -9.51 8.14 -4.47
N GLU A 49 -10.16 7.81 -5.58
CA GLU A 49 -9.62 6.99 -6.67
C GLU A 49 -8.86 7.85 -7.69
N CYS A 50 -7.83 8.54 -7.22
CA CYS A 50 -7.06 9.50 -8.01
C CYS A 50 -6.05 8.89 -8.99
N GLY A 51 -5.82 7.57 -8.94
CA GLY A 51 -4.74 6.93 -9.69
C GLY A 51 -3.37 7.16 -9.08
N LYS A 52 -2.31 6.83 -9.83
CA LYS A 52 -0.93 6.98 -9.39
C LYS A 52 -0.04 7.44 -10.54
N TYR A 53 0.85 8.37 -10.28
CA TYR A 53 1.91 8.80 -11.18
C TYR A 53 3.25 8.19 -10.77
N PHE A 54 3.93 7.57 -11.73
CA PHE A 54 5.35 7.21 -11.63
C PHE A 54 6.12 8.25 -12.43
N ALA A 55 6.62 9.27 -11.74
CA ALA A 55 7.26 10.40 -12.38
C ALA A 55 8.78 10.37 -12.19
N SER A 56 9.53 10.81 -13.22
CA SER A 56 10.98 10.99 -13.15
C SER A 56 11.42 12.33 -13.72
N SER A 57 12.40 12.93 -13.06
CA SER A 57 13.13 14.11 -13.54
C SER A 57 14.34 13.72 -14.42
N GLN A 58 14.65 12.44 -14.55
CA GLN A 58 15.82 11.97 -15.29
C GLN A 58 15.42 11.43 -16.66
N ILE A 59 16.05 11.95 -17.72
CA ILE A 59 15.77 11.56 -19.10
C ILE A 59 16.09 10.06 -19.33
N GLN A 60 17.10 9.54 -18.66
CA GLN A 60 17.50 8.12 -18.75
C GLN A 60 16.40 7.16 -18.31
N ASP A 61 15.49 7.55 -17.44
CA ASP A 61 14.38 6.72 -16.98
C ASP A 61 13.26 6.57 -18.02
N LYS A 62 13.34 7.33 -19.12
CA LYS A 62 12.36 7.22 -20.21
C LYS A 62 12.22 5.80 -20.73
N LYS A 63 13.35 5.08 -20.89
CA LYS A 63 13.35 3.68 -21.34
C LYS A 63 12.63 2.76 -20.33
N ILE A 64 12.86 2.97 -19.04
CA ILE A 64 12.25 2.16 -17.96
C ILE A 64 10.73 2.38 -17.95
N LEU A 65 10.28 3.62 -17.95
CA LEU A 65 8.85 3.96 -17.93
C LEU A 65 8.13 3.53 -19.22
N SER A 66 8.80 3.66 -20.37
CA SER A 66 8.24 3.18 -21.65
C SER A 66 8.11 1.66 -21.70
N ASN A 67 9.10 0.92 -21.19
CA ASN A 67 9.04 -0.54 -21.09
C ASN A 67 7.90 -0.96 -20.13
N PHE A 68 7.73 -0.25 -19.02
CA PHE A 68 6.65 -0.53 -18.11
C PHE A 68 5.27 -0.20 -18.72
N SER A 69 5.15 0.90 -19.45
CA SER A 69 3.96 1.24 -20.24
C SER A 69 3.60 0.12 -21.24
N ASN A 70 4.57 -0.39 -22.00
CA ASN A 70 4.36 -1.51 -22.92
C ASN A 70 3.89 -2.78 -22.20
N THR A 71 4.41 -3.03 -21.00
CA THR A 71 3.98 -4.17 -20.16
C THR A 71 2.54 -4.02 -19.72
N LEU A 72 2.16 -2.83 -19.24
CA LEU A 72 0.79 -2.54 -18.84
C LEU A 72 -0.19 -2.66 -20.00
N PHE A 73 0.22 -2.24 -21.19
CA PHE A 73 -0.56 -2.41 -22.42
C PHE A 73 -0.81 -3.91 -22.71
N LYS A 74 0.22 -4.74 -22.67
CA LYS A 74 0.10 -6.20 -22.88
C LYS A 74 -0.81 -6.87 -21.85
N LEU A 75 -0.86 -6.34 -20.63
CA LEU A 75 -1.70 -6.85 -19.55
C LEU A 75 -3.11 -6.27 -19.53
N GLY A 76 -3.44 -5.34 -20.45
CA GLY A 76 -4.75 -4.70 -20.53
C GLY A 76 -5.02 -3.70 -19.40
N PHE A 77 -3.97 -3.12 -18.79
CA PHE A 77 -4.14 -2.08 -17.77
C PHE A 77 -4.25 -0.69 -18.38
N GLU A 78 -5.23 0.07 -17.93
CA GLU A 78 -5.43 1.46 -18.32
C GLU A 78 -4.31 2.33 -17.76
N HIS A 79 -3.59 3.00 -18.62
CA HIS A 79 -2.45 3.85 -18.28
C HIS A 79 -2.20 4.90 -19.35
N ASN A 80 -1.46 5.96 -18.99
CA ASN A 80 -1.08 7.05 -19.89
C ASN A 80 0.37 7.48 -19.63
N LEU A 81 1.15 7.60 -20.69
CA LEU A 81 2.48 8.20 -20.64
C LEU A 81 2.36 9.70 -20.91
N LEU A 82 2.86 10.54 -20.01
CA LEU A 82 2.75 11.99 -20.05
C LEU A 82 4.11 12.64 -20.11
N GLU A 83 4.28 13.60 -21.02
CA GLU A 83 5.49 14.41 -21.22
C GLU A 83 5.11 15.87 -21.49
N GLY A 84 6.08 16.79 -21.33
CA GLY A 84 5.97 18.19 -21.70
C GLY A 84 4.80 18.92 -21.03
N GLU A 85 4.12 19.79 -21.78
CA GLU A 85 3.04 20.64 -21.24
C GLU A 85 1.87 19.86 -20.63
N LYS A 86 1.55 18.66 -21.14
CA LYS A 86 0.49 17.81 -20.56
C LYS A 86 0.87 17.35 -19.15
N LEU A 87 2.14 16.98 -18.96
CA LEU A 87 2.65 16.58 -17.65
C LEU A 87 2.67 17.75 -16.68
N LYS A 88 3.20 18.91 -17.14
CA LYS A 88 3.24 20.14 -16.36
C LYS A 88 1.84 20.56 -15.87
N LYS A 89 0.85 20.55 -16.76
CA LYS A 89 -0.53 20.88 -16.39
C LYS A 89 -1.08 19.95 -15.32
N LYS A 90 -0.76 18.64 -15.41
CA LYS A 90 -1.27 17.63 -14.45
C LYS A 90 -0.57 17.65 -13.10
N LEU A 91 0.73 17.95 -13.06
CA LEU A 91 1.51 17.92 -11.83
C LEU A 91 1.82 19.31 -11.26
N GLY A 92 1.46 20.39 -11.97
CA GLY A 92 1.71 21.78 -11.57
C GLY A 92 3.20 22.15 -11.46
N THR A 93 4.09 21.36 -12.05
CA THR A 93 5.53 21.56 -11.94
C THR A 93 6.27 21.17 -13.21
N ASN A 94 7.40 21.84 -13.48
CA ASN A 94 8.35 21.51 -14.56
C ASN A 94 9.47 20.56 -14.11
N PHE A 95 9.45 20.12 -12.85
CA PHE A 95 10.52 19.30 -12.29
C PHE A 95 10.64 17.93 -12.97
N TYR A 96 9.51 17.35 -13.38
CA TYR A 96 9.49 16.04 -13.99
C TYR A 96 9.48 16.12 -15.52
N ASN A 97 10.30 15.28 -16.17
CA ASN A 97 10.37 15.19 -17.63
C ASN A 97 9.40 14.18 -18.21
N LEU A 98 9.04 13.17 -17.41
CA LEU A 98 8.21 12.07 -17.84
C LEU A 98 7.40 11.52 -16.65
N ALA A 99 6.16 11.12 -16.88
CA ALA A 99 5.38 10.36 -15.91
C ALA A 99 4.51 9.31 -16.59
N LEU A 100 4.38 8.16 -15.97
CA LEU A 100 3.43 7.12 -16.30
C LEU A 100 2.27 7.19 -15.29
N TYR A 101 1.10 7.59 -15.75
CA TYR A 101 -0.13 7.51 -14.98
C TYR A 101 -0.74 6.12 -15.07
N THR A 102 -1.21 5.58 -13.96
CA THR A 102 -1.93 4.31 -13.89
C THR A 102 -3.22 4.49 -13.11
N LYS A 103 -4.31 3.97 -13.64
CA LYS A 103 -5.58 3.94 -12.95
C LYS A 103 -5.57 2.90 -11.82
N GLY A 104 -6.40 3.10 -10.80
CA GLY A 104 -6.59 2.17 -9.68
C GLY A 104 -5.70 2.43 -8.47
N GLY A 105 -4.94 3.52 -8.47
CA GLY A 105 -4.35 4.07 -7.25
C GLY A 105 -5.44 4.73 -6.40
N ILE A 106 -5.40 4.51 -5.08
CA ILE A 106 -6.39 5.03 -4.16
C ILE A 106 -5.67 5.74 -3.02
N LEU A 107 -6.07 6.96 -2.77
CA LEU A 107 -5.66 7.74 -1.61
C LEU A 107 -6.77 7.65 -0.55
N LEU A 108 -6.38 7.43 0.70
CA LEU A 108 -7.32 7.41 1.82
C LEU A 108 -6.60 7.79 3.12
N HIS A 109 -7.37 8.10 4.15
CA HIS A 109 -6.84 8.34 5.49
C HIS A 109 -6.76 7.01 6.27
N PRO A 110 -5.57 6.40 6.43
CA PRO A 110 -5.44 5.05 7.00
C PRO A 110 -5.92 4.98 8.45
N GLY A 111 -5.68 6.02 9.25
CA GLY A 111 -6.12 6.07 10.64
C GLY A 111 -7.65 6.05 10.79
N LYS A 112 -8.38 6.76 9.93
CA LYS A 112 -9.85 6.72 9.92
C LYS A 112 -10.36 5.33 9.53
N LEU A 113 -9.76 4.70 8.52
CA LEU A 113 -10.14 3.35 8.09
C LEU A 113 -9.90 2.31 9.18
N VAL A 114 -8.70 2.31 9.79
CA VAL A 114 -8.37 1.34 10.87
C VAL A 114 -9.28 1.53 12.07
N ARG A 115 -9.59 2.76 12.47
CA ARG A 115 -10.52 3.04 13.57
C ARG A 115 -11.94 2.53 13.27
N ALA A 116 -12.40 2.70 12.04
CA ALA A 116 -13.68 2.15 11.61
C ALA A 116 -13.69 0.61 11.64
N MET A 117 -12.59 -0.03 11.22
CA MET A 117 -12.45 -1.50 11.33
C MET A 117 -12.51 -1.97 12.78
N ILE A 118 -11.90 -1.23 13.72
CA ILE A 118 -11.98 -1.53 15.15
C ILE A 118 -13.41 -1.43 15.64
N ASN A 119 -14.13 -0.38 15.27
CA ASN A 119 -15.53 -0.17 15.69
C ASN A 119 -16.49 -1.22 15.09
N ALA A 120 -16.12 -1.85 13.99
CA ALA A 120 -16.89 -2.89 13.30
C ALA A 120 -16.49 -4.32 13.71
N LEU A 121 -15.69 -4.48 14.76
CA LEU A 121 -15.32 -5.82 15.23
C LEU A 121 -16.55 -6.60 15.68
N PRO A 122 -16.71 -7.86 15.27
CA PRO A 122 -17.83 -8.70 15.69
C PRO A 122 -17.71 -9.06 17.17
N ASN A 123 -18.84 -9.36 17.81
CA ASN A 123 -18.93 -9.60 19.26
C ASN A 123 -18.05 -10.75 19.80
N ASN A 124 -17.64 -11.66 18.93
CA ASN A 124 -16.74 -12.76 19.29
C ASN A 124 -15.24 -12.39 19.21
N VAL A 125 -14.91 -11.15 18.90
CA VAL A 125 -13.55 -10.62 18.86
C VAL A 125 -13.34 -9.67 20.03
N GLN A 126 -12.30 -9.92 20.82
CA GLN A 126 -11.89 -9.04 21.90
C GLN A 126 -10.61 -8.29 21.51
N LEU A 127 -10.64 -6.98 21.58
CA LEU A 127 -9.49 -6.12 21.32
C LEU A 127 -8.87 -5.70 22.65
N PHE A 128 -7.57 -5.89 22.79
CA PHE A 128 -6.77 -5.43 23.92
C PHE A 128 -5.75 -4.41 23.44
N GLU A 129 -5.99 -3.13 23.68
CA GLU A 129 -5.04 -2.05 23.42
C GLU A 129 -3.99 -1.96 24.54
N ASN A 130 -2.86 -1.32 24.27
CA ASN A 130 -1.76 -1.14 25.22
C ASN A 130 -1.27 -2.45 25.89
N THR A 131 -1.47 -3.57 25.20
CA THR A 131 -1.18 -4.91 25.70
C THR A 131 -0.04 -5.53 24.89
N LEU A 132 1.18 -5.17 25.25
CA LEU A 132 2.39 -5.62 24.57
C LEU A 132 2.63 -7.12 24.83
N LEU A 133 2.76 -7.90 23.74
CA LEU A 133 3.24 -9.27 23.81
C LEU A 133 4.75 -9.26 24.15
N ILE A 134 5.10 -9.78 25.33
CA ILE A 134 6.48 -9.82 25.82
C ILE A 134 7.20 -11.07 25.31
N LYS A 135 6.51 -12.22 25.41
CA LYS A 135 7.07 -13.52 25.06
C LYS A 135 5.96 -14.45 24.56
N TRP A 136 6.34 -15.36 23.71
CA TRP A 136 5.48 -16.47 23.33
C TRP A 136 6.26 -17.79 23.36
N THR A 137 5.59 -18.87 23.67
CA THR A 137 6.19 -20.21 23.74
C THR A 137 5.21 -21.25 23.24
N LYS A 138 5.66 -22.10 22.31
CA LYS A 138 4.87 -23.23 21.84
C LYS A 138 5.17 -24.47 22.66
N LYS A 139 4.14 -25.05 23.27
CA LYS A 139 4.24 -26.33 24.02
C LYS A 139 3.15 -27.26 23.50
N LYS A 140 3.57 -28.36 22.86
CA LYS A 140 2.65 -29.34 22.22
C LYS A 140 1.70 -28.62 21.24
N ALA A 141 0.38 -28.76 21.44
CA ALA A 141 -0.66 -28.16 20.61
C ALA A 141 -1.03 -26.72 20.99
N ASN A 142 -0.49 -26.18 22.07
CA ASN A 142 -0.83 -24.87 22.60
C ASN A 142 0.31 -23.86 22.47
N ILE A 143 -0.05 -22.60 22.34
CA ILE A 143 0.84 -21.45 22.33
C ILE A 143 0.48 -20.58 23.54
N PHE A 144 1.48 -20.30 24.37
CA PHE A 144 1.36 -19.43 25.54
C PHE A 144 1.92 -18.07 25.15
N CYS A 145 1.13 -17.04 25.36
CA CYS A 145 1.47 -15.65 25.10
C CYS A 145 1.49 -14.89 26.42
N ASP A 146 2.64 -14.32 26.78
CA ASP A 146 2.84 -13.60 28.03
C ASP A 146 2.78 -12.08 27.78
N PHE A 147 1.97 -11.39 28.54
CA PHE A 147 1.81 -9.95 28.57
C PHE A 147 2.15 -9.40 29.95
N ARG A 148 2.29 -8.08 30.08
CA ARG A 148 2.70 -7.46 31.34
C ARG A 148 1.77 -7.81 32.53
N TYR A 149 0.49 -7.98 32.29
CA TYR A 149 -0.53 -8.17 33.35
C TYR A 149 -1.31 -9.48 33.19
N GLY A 150 -0.76 -10.45 32.52
CA GLY A 150 -1.40 -11.75 32.33
C GLY A 150 -0.93 -12.49 31.11
N GLY A 151 -1.60 -13.58 30.78
CA GLY A 151 -1.25 -14.41 29.65
C GLY A 151 -2.47 -15.00 28.96
N ILE A 152 -2.30 -15.40 27.72
CA ILE A 152 -3.32 -16.08 26.91
C ILE A 152 -2.77 -17.39 26.39
N THR A 153 -3.57 -18.43 26.47
CA THR A 153 -3.29 -19.72 25.83
C THR A 153 -4.17 -19.87 24.60
N THR A 154 -3.55 -20.16 23.46
CA THR A 154 -4.26 -20.31 22.19
C THR A 154 -3.73 -21.49 21.38
N LYS A 155 -4.51 -21.96 20.42
CA LYS A 155 -4.08 -23.00 19.45
C LYS A 155 -3.37 -22.39 18.22
N LYS A 156 -3.64 -21.14 17.90
CA LYS A 156 -3.09 -20.45 16.72
C LYS A 156 -2.76 -19.01 17.09
N ILE A 157 -1.69 -18.48 16.52
CA ILE A 157 -1.30 -17.08 16.62
C ILE A 157 -1.00 -16.52 15.23
N ILE A 158 -1.43 -15.30 14.97
CA ILE A 158 -1.08 -14.55 13.76
C ILE A 158 -0.28 -13.33 14.18
N PHE A 159 0.95 -13.25 13.72
CA PHE A 159 1.81 -12.09 13.95
C PHE A 159 1.64 -11.10 12.80
N ALA A 160 0.94 -9.99 13.06
CA ALA A 160 0.73 -8.90 12.11
C ALA A 160 1.52 -7.65 12.52
N THR A 161 2.74 -7.84 13.05
CA THR A 161 3.56 -6.80 13.68
C THR A 161 4.55 -6.13 12.74
N ASN A 162 4.44 -6.38 11.43
CA ASN A 162 5.27 -5.78 10.38
C ASN A 162 6.78 -5.89 10.72
N GLY A 163 7.53 -4.78 10.71
CA GLY A 163 8.97 -4.73 11.02
C GLY A 163 9.36 -5.18 12.44
N PHE A 164 8.39 -5.28 13.36
CA PHE A 164 8.63 -5.71 14.74
C PHE A 164 8.69 -7.24 14.94
N LEU A 165 8.52 -8.04 13.90
CA LEU A 165 8.65 -9.51 13.98
C LEU A 165 9.99 -9.95 14.57
N LYS A 166 11.06 -9.21 14.29
CA LYS A 166 12.39 -9.50 14.78
C LYS A 166 12.49 -9.43 16.31
N SER A 167 11.80 -8.49 16.95
CA SER A 167 11.78 -8.36 18.43
C SER A 167 11.09 -9.53 19.11
N LEU A 168 10.25 -10.28 18.38
CA LEU A 168 9.58 -11.49 18.84
C LEU A 168 10.36 -12.77 18.49
N GLY A 169 11.60 -12.66 18.02
CA GLY A 169 12.44 -13.79 17.63
C GLY A 169 12.02 -14.51 16.35
N ILE A 170 11.19 -13.88 15.51
CA ILE A 170 10.62 -14.51 14.32
C ILE A 170 11.35 -14.02 13.09
N LYS A 171 11.83 -14.95 12.24
CA LYS A 171 12.45 -14.67 10.93
C LYS A 171 13.47 -13.52 10.97
N THR A 172 14.36 -13.54 11.93
CA THR A 172 15.32 -12.46 12.19
C THR A 172 16.21 -12.11 11.00
N ASN A 173 16.47 -13.08 10.11
CA ASN A 173 17.35 -12.92 8.94
C ASN A 173 16.62 -12.62 7.63
N TYR A 174 15.28 -12.58 7.64
CA TYR A 174 14.46 -12.42 6.42
C TYR A 174 13.68 -11.12 6.38
N ASN A 175 13.80 -10.29 7.42
CA ASN A 175 13.03 -9.05 7.54
C ASN A 175 13.91 -7.94 8.12
N PHE A 176 13.96 -6.82 7.43
CA PHE A 176 14.59 -5.59 7.91
C PHE A 176 13.65 -4.41 7.66
N PRO A 177 13.44 -3.54 8.65
CA PRO A 177 12.60 -2.36 8.47
C PRO A 177 13.34 -1.30 7.66
N ILE A 178 12.63 -0.67 6.73
CA ILE A 178 13.08 0.53 6.04
C ILE A 178 12.22 1.68 6.56
N THR A 179 12.86 2.71 7.11
CA THR A 179 12.17 3.91 7.56
C THR A 179 11.86 4.79 6.35
N LEU A 180 10.59 5.14 6.19
CA LEU A 180 10.15 6.12 5.21
C LEU A 180 9.76 7.40 5.96
N THR A 181 10.17 8.53 5.41
CA THR A 181 9.74 9.84 5.90
C THR A 181 8.62 10.36 5.03
N ALA A 182 7.48 10.65 5.63
CA ALA A 182 6.38 11.33 4.97
C ALA A 182 6.27 12.75 5.50
N SER A 183 5.97 13.69 4.61
CA SER A 183 5.67 15.07 4.95
C SER A 183 4.32 15.47 4.36
N MET A 184 3.66 16.40 5.01
CA MET A 184 2.39 16.94 4.57
C MET A 184 2.39 18.45 4.81
N THR A 185 1.85 19.21 3.87
CA THR A 185 1.67 20.64 4.05
C THR A 185 0.52 20.93 5.01
N ARG A 186 0.42 22.16 5.52
CA ARG A 186 -0.84 22.66 6.05
C ARG A 186 -1.92 22.69 4.97
N SER A 187 -3.14 22.93 5.35
CA SER A 187 -4.17 23.25 4.36
C SER A 187 -3.74 24.44 3.50
N LEU A 188 -3.80 24.28 2.20
CA LEU A 188 -3.47 25.32 1.23
C LEU A 188 -4.66 26.26 1.06
N THR A 189 -4.39 27.52 0.73
CA THR A 189 -5.40 28.47 0.26
C THR A 189 -5.79 28.15 -1.19
N ASP A 190 -6.92 28.66 -1.65
CA ASP A 190 -7.38 28.43 -3.03
C ASP A 190 -6.36 28.93 -4.06
N SER A 191 -5.70 30.06 -3.80
CA SER A 191 -4.67 30.60 -4.68
C SER A 191 -3.41 29.72 -4.75
N GLU A 192 -2.97 29.15 -3.61
CA GLU A 192 -1.86 28.21 -3.57
C GLU A 192 -2.24 26.90 -4.28
N PHE A 193 -3.48 26.45 -4.13
CA PHE A 193 -3.97 25.23 -4.77
C PHE A 193 -3.98 25.36 -6.30
N GLN A 194 -4.35 26.52 -6.84
CA GLN A 194 -4.30 26.81 -8.27
C GLN A 194 -2.89 26.77 -8.86
N LEU A 195 -1.86 27.05 -8.05
CA LEU A 195 -0.45 27.05 -8.50
C LEU A 195 0.16 25.65 -8.62
N ILE A 196 -0.34 24.66 -7.89
CA ILE A 196 0.27 23.31 -7.84
C ILE A 196 -0.32 22.34 -8.85
N GLY A 197 -1.33 22.72 -9.62
CA GLY A 197 -1.99 21.86 -10.61
C GLY A 197 -3.11 20.99 -10.04
N GLU A 198 -3.80 20.33 -10.95
CA GLU A 198 -4.95 19.44 -10.65
C GLU A 198 -4.49 18.08 -10.12
#